data_d49a475d7cf7aa85627bfc86029f7638
#
_entry.id   d49a475d7cf7aa85627bfc86029f7638
#
_cell.length_a   1.000
_cell.length_b   1.000
_cell.length_c   1.000
_cell.angle_alpha   90.00
_cell.angle_beta   90.00
_cell.angle_gamma   90.00
#
_symmetry.space_group_name_H-M   'P 1'
#
loop_
_entity.id
_entity.type
_entity.pdbx_description
1 polymer ?
#
loop_
_entity_poly.entity_id
_entity_poly.type
_entity_poly.pdbx_seq_one_letter_code
_entity_poly.pdbx_strand_id
1 'polypeptide(L)'
;GKTVGYEWGSMGERTSVLYPDGRKAAYEYNEAMQLTAMKLITNGAQEKTIRYHYDDAGRLTGKQFPGGSSTSYAYGNLGRVSEILHTGADFSEHYIYGYDILGNKTSAAKERTGIQADSGRYEYSYDEMNRLTGVMHDGQQLRSYSYDAFGNRRRKTEYTQNGKLITTYGYNTKNQLTTENSENGIRNYSYDHRGNLLSVTSGEEVLKAYGFDAANQMSSSMGMTDGIIQKAVYQYNGLGHRMGQSIATGDAAPARTIRYTLDLTRQYHNLLQKTTDRRTDGNLLHSSQVYFWDGNVAGMEEEGRDHFYFQDDLGSPMRLTDEAGRSEEAYGFDEFGNDIRTAKDIFQDSMQSFGFTGYQMDSAGGLYFAQARRYDAGAGRFVSEDFLKGHIAVPYTMNHYSYCWNRPMDLVDLNGKFPS
;
A
#
# COMPACT_ATOMS: atom_id res chain seq x y z
N GLY A 1 12.52 6.46 -26.59
CA GLY A 1 12.31 6.49 -25.14
C GLY A 1 11.00 7.20 -24.80
N LYS A 2 10.45 6.97 -23.61
CA LYS A 2 9.29 7.71 -23.11
C LYS A 2 9.78 8.97 -22.40
N THR A 3 9.16 10.13 -22.67
CA THR A 3 9.50 11.40 -22.03
C THR A 3 8.35 11.84 -21.13
N VAL A 4 8.66 12.27 -19.92
CA VAL A 4 7.74 12.95 -19.00
C VAL A 4 8.14 14.42 -18.96
N GLY A 5 7.20 15.33 -19.20
CA GLY A 5 7.41 16.77 -19.13
C GLY A 5 6.84 17.38 -17.86
N TYR A 6 7.37 18.51 -17.43
CA TYR A 6 6.91 19.25 -16.26
C TYR A 6 6.87 20.74 -16.56
N GLU A 7 5.84 21.42 -16.05
CA GLU A 7 5.78 22.87 -16.04
C GLU A 7 5.77 23.34 -14.58
N TRP A 8 6.38 24.48 -14.34
CA TRP A 8 6.54 25.06 -13.02
C TRP A 8 6.11 26.53 -13.02
N GLY A 9 5.46 26.97 -11.99
CA GLY A 9 5.10 28.36 -11.79
C GLY A 9 6.26 29.18 -11.22
N SER A 10 6.01 30.46 -11.05
CA SER A 10 7.02 31.43 -10.62
C SER A 10 7.47 31.26 -9.16
N MET A 11 6.68 30.59 -8.33
CA MET A 11 6.99 30.29 -6.94
C MET A 11 7.66 28.91 -6.77
N GLY A 12 7.93 28.19 -7.86
CA GLY A 12 8.51 26.86 -7.85
C GLY A 12 7.48 25.73 -7.64
N GLU A 13 6.22 26.02 -7.69
CA GLU A 13 5.14 25.05 -7.68
C GLU A 13 5.04 24.30 -9.01
N ARG A 14 4.74 23.02 -8.99
CA ARG A 14 4.53 22.26 -10.21
C ARG A 14 3.10 22.51 -10.75
N THR A 15 3.01 23.15 -11.90
CA THR A 15 1.72 23.48 -12.53
C THR A 15 1.22 22.41 -13.49
N SER A 16 2.11 21.54 -13.99
CA SER A 16 1.66 20.38 -14.76
C SER A 16 2.65 19.22 -14.82
N VAL A 17 2.11 18.05 -15.16
CA VAL A 17 2.83 16.86 -15.62
C VAL A 17 2.31 16.48 -17.00
N LEU A 18 3.20 16.38 -17.98
CA LEU A 18 2.91 15.90 -19.32
C LEU A 18 3.35 14.44 -19.43
N TYR A 19 2.42 13.55 -19.70
CA TYR A 19 2.63 12.11 -19.84
C TYR A 19 3.18 11.76 -21.23
N PRO A 20 3.88 10.63 -21.39
CA PRO A 20 4.48 10.23 -22.66
C PRO A 20 3.49 10.02 -23.82
N ASP A 21 2.23 9.84 -23.52
CA ASP A 21 1.13 9.65 -24.48
C ASP A 21 0.38 10.94 -24.81
N GLY A 22 0.84 12.08 -24.29
CA GLY A 22 0.27 13.41 -24.53
C GLY A 22 -0.83 13.81 -23.55
N ARG A 23 -1.21 12.96 -22.58
CA ARG A 23 -2.09 13.37 -21.48
C ARG A 23 -1.39 14.37 -20.58
N LYS A 24 -2.16 15.19 -19.88
CA LYS A 24 -1.65 16.21 -18.97
C LYS A 24 -2.47 16.23 -17.67
N ALA A 25 -1.78 16.23 -16.54
CA ALA A 25 -2.36 16.65 -15.27
C ALA A 25 -1.92 18.10 -15.00
N ALA A 26 -2.86 19.01 -14.88
CA ALA A 26 -2.58 20.41 -14.54
C ALA A 26 -3.05 20.70 -13.12
N TYR A 27 -2.29 21.54 -12.40
CA TYR A 27 -2.50 21.85 -10.99
C TYR A 27 -2.70 23.35 -10.80
N GLU A 28 -3.74 23.72 -10.07
CA GLU A 28 -4.05 25.09 -9.70
C GLU A 28 -3.88 25.27 -8.19
N TYR A 29 -3.31 26.39 -7.80
CA TYR A 29 -3.03 26.71 -6.40
C TYR A 29 -3.63 28.05 -6.01
N ASN A 30 -3.99 28.21 -4.73
CA ASN A 30 -4.35 29.51 -4.18
C ASN A 30 -3.09 30.29 -3.74
N GLU A 31 -3.30 31.50 -3.22
CA GLU A 31 -2.20 32.38 -2.75
C GLU A 31 -1.40 31.78 -1.59
N ALA A 32 -2.00 30.84 -0.83
CA ALA A 32 -1.32 30.09 0.23
C ALA A 32 -0.58 28.83 -0.28
N MET A 33 -0.44 28.66 -1.61
CA MET A 33 0.21 27.51 -2.26
C MET A 33 -0.47 26.16 -1.98
N GLN A 34 -1.77 26.17 -1.67
CA GLN A 34 -2.57 24.97 -1.51
C GLN A 34 -3.20 24.59 -2.85
N LEU A 35 -3.17 23.29 -3.18
CA LEU A 35 -3.76 22.75 -4.40
C LEU A 35 -5.29 22.91 -4.37
N THR A 36 -5.85 23.73 -5.25
CA THR A 36 -7.30 23.97 -5.32
C THR A 36 -8.00 23.18 -6.41
N ALA A 37 -7.27 22.82 -7.47
CA ALA A 37 -7.79 21.94 -8.51
C ALA A 37 -6.68 21.10 -9.17
N MET A 38 -7.02 19.88 -9.54
CA MET A 38 -6.26 19.05 -10.44
C MET A 38 -7.12 18.73 -11.66
N LYS A 39 -6.64 19.11 -12.83
CA LYS A 39 -7.32 18.95 -14.11
C LYS A 39 -6.68 17.83 -14.90
N LEU A 40 -7.50 16.85 -15.29
CA LEU A 40 -7.09 15.73 -16.15
C LEU A 40 -7.47 16.07 -17.58
N ILE A 41 -6.46 16.22 -18.43
CA ILE A 41 -6.61 16.65 -19.82
C ILE A 41 -6.13 15.50 -20.70
N THR A 42 -7.06 14.93 -21.45
CA THR A 42 -6.81 13.89 -22.45
C THR A 42 -7.16 14.47 -23.83
N ASN A 43 -6.29 14.27 -24.82
CA ASN A 43 -6.52 14.79 -26.17
C ASN A 43 -7.88 14.34 -26.72
N GLY A 44 -8.73 15.31 -27.10
CA GLY A 44 -10.05 15.07 -27.69
C GLY A 44 -11.15 14.69 -26.70
N ALA A 45 -10.87 14.61 -25.41
CA ALA A 45 -11.85 14.35 -24.34
C ALA A 45 -12.17 15.64 -23.55
N GLN A 46 -13.31 15.61 -22.85
CA GLN A 46 -13.68 16.69 -21.93
C GLN A 46 -12.72 16.69 -20.75
N GLU A 47 -12.28 17.90 -20.33
CA GLU A 47 -11.47 18.10 -19.14
C GLU A 47 -12.25 17.63 -17.89
N LYS A 48 -11.59 16.85 -17.04
CA LYS A 48 -12.11 16.39 -15.76
C LYS A 48 -11.34 17.06 -14.63
N THR A 49 -12.06 17.55 -13.63
CA THR A 49 -11.46 18.33 -12.54
C THR A 49 -11.79 17.74 -11.19
N ILE A 50 -10.74 17.46 -10.39
CA ILE A 50 -10.84 17.22 -8.95
C ILE A 50 -10.62 18.56 -8.24
N ARG A 51 -11.51 18.95 -7.32
CA ARG A 51 -11.43 20.20 -6.54
C ARG A 51 -11.10 19.90 -5.08
N TYR A 52 -10.36 20.81 -4.46
CA TYR A 52 -9.87 20.68 -3.09
C TYR A 52 -10.31 21.87 -2.25
N HIS A 53 -10.73 21.61 -1.03
CA HIS A 53 -11.21 22.60 -0.07
C HIS A 53 -10.38 22.54 1.21
N TYR A 54 -10.17 23.69 1.83
CA TYR A 54 -9.34 23.83 3.02
C TYR A 54 -10.07 24.66 4.07
N ASP A 55 -9.73 24.43 5.34
CA ASP A 55 -10.14 25.30 6.44
C ASP A 55 -9.15 26.48 6.62
N ASP A 56 -9.48 27.38 7.55
CA ASP A 56 -8.65 28.56 7.85
C ASP A 56 -7.28 28.20 8.44
N ALA A 57 -7.10 26.98 8.97
CA ALA A 57 -5.82 26.46 9.43
C ALA A 57 -5.00 25.81 8.30
N GLY A 58 -5.51 25.80 7.08
CA GLY A 58 -4.84 25.24 5.91
C GLY A 58 -4.95 23.71 5.78
N ARG A 59 -5.83 23.06 6.53
CA ARG A 59 -6.04 21.61 6.49
C ARG A 59 -7.07 21.28 5.41
N LEU A 60 -6.82 20.17 4.66
CA LEU A 60 -7.73 19.69 3.62
C LEU A 60 -9.07 19.24 4.21
N THR A 61 -10.18 19.92 3.89
CA THR A 61 -11.51 19.57 4.38
C THR A 61 -12.36 18.82 3.36
N GLY A 62 -11.95 18.79 2.10
CA GLY A 62 -12.73 18.07 1.10
C GLY A 62 -12.04 17.90 -0.24
N LYS A 63 -12.45 16.83 -0.92
CA LYS A 63 -12.17 16.58 -2.34
C LYS A 63 -13.51 16.36 -3.05
N GLN A 64 -13.68 17.00 -4.20
CA GLN A 64 -14.82 16.77 -5.09
C GLN A 64 -14.32 16.17 -6.39
N PHE A 65 -14.81 15.00 -6.75
CA PHE A 65 -14.43 14.29 -7.96
C PHE A 65 -15.44 14.57 -9.09
N PRO A 66 -15.05 14.33 -10.36
CA PRO A 66 -15.98 14.25 -11.46
C PRO A 66 -17.13 13.28 -11.14
N GLY A 67 -18.33 13.54 -11.70
CA GLY A 67 -19.51 12.69 -11.42
C GLY A 67 -20.19 12.94 -10.08
N GLY A 68 -19.69 13.90 -9.27
CA GLY A 68 -20.35 14.36 -8.03
C GLY A 68 -19.99 13.54 -6.78
N SER A 69 -19.11 12.54 -6.89
CA SER A 69 -18.59 11.86 -5.70
C SER A 69 -17.63 12.77 -4.92
N SER A 70 -17.48 12.53 -3.62
CA SER A 70 -16.71 13.41 -2.75
C SER A 70 -16.11 12.69 -1.55
N THR A 71 -15.07 13.31 -1.00
CA THR A 71 -14.54 13.00 0.33
C THR A 71 -14.58 14.26 1.17
N SER A 72 -15.02 14.16 2.42
CA SER A 72 -14.87 15.22 3.43
C SER A 72 -14.03 14.74 4.60
N TYR A 73 -13.32 15.67 5.23
CA TYR A 73 -12.43 15.43 6.35
C TYR A 73 -12.79 16.37 7.50
N ALA A 74 -12.84 15.83 8.73
CA ALA A 74 -12.86 16.62 9.95
C ALA A 74 -11.61 16.32 10.80
N TYR A 75 -11.26 17.27 11.65
CA TYR A 75 -10.04 17.21 12.44
C TYR A 75 -10.34 17.41 13.93
N GLY A 76 -9.68 16.60 14.76
CA GLY A 76 -9.71 16.74 16.20
C GLY A 76 -8.81 17.88 16.71
N ASN A 77 -8.84 18.09 18.02
CA ASN A 77 -8.10 19.18 18.70
C ASN A 77 -6.58 19.15 18.49
N LEU A 78 -6.00 17.99 18.19
CA LEU A 78 -4.56 17.82 17.92
C LEU A 78 -4.21 17.94 16.44
N GLY A 79 -5.16 18.39 15.59
CA GLY A 79 -4.96 18.51 14.14
C GLY A 79 -4.91 17.19 13.39
N ARG A 80 -5.24 16.05 14.04
CA ARG A 80 -5.35 14.74 13.39
C ARG A 80 -6.72 14.58 12.75
N VAL A 81 -6.79 13.83 11.67
CA VAL A 81 -8.06 13.46 11.03
C VAL A 81 -8.90 12.67 12.03
N SER A 82 -10.06 13.22 12.41
CA SER A 82 -11.01 12.56 13.31
C SER A 82 -12.18 11.93 12.56
N GLU A 83 -12.41 12.34 11.31
CA GLU A 83 -13.52 11.83 10.51
C GLU A 83 -13.18 11.91 9.03
N ILE A 84 -13.58 10.87 8.29
CA ILE A 84 -13.57 10.82 6.83
C ILE A 84 -14.95 10.33 6.38
N LEU A 85 -15.58 11.06 5.47
CA LEU A 85 -16.81 10.64 4.81
C LEU A 85 -16.60 10.62 3.30
N HIS A 86 -16.75 9.46 2.70
CA HIS A 86 -16.77 9.25 1.27
C HIS A 86 -18.22 9.09 0.79
N THR A 87 -18.58 9.78 -0.26
CA THR A 87 -19.91 9.69 -0.86
C THR A 87 -19.81 9.54 -2.37
N GLY A 88 -20.50 8.57 -2.92
CA GLY A 88 -20.63 8.32 -4.35
C GLY A 88 -22.08 8.16 -4.75
N ALA A 89 -22.31 7.75 -6.00
CA ALA A 89 -23.64 7.58 -6.55
C ALA A 89 -24.42 6.42 -5.90
N ASP A 90 -23.74 5.38 -5.48
CA ASP A 90 -24.32 4.13 -4.95
C ASP A 90 -23.64 3.64 -3.66
N PHE A 91 -22.79 4.46 -3.03
CA PHE A 91 -22.14 4.14 -1.77
C PHE A 91 -21.99 5.36 -0.86
N SER A 92 -21.86 5.07 0.42
CA SER A 92 -21.39 5.98 1.45
C SER A 92 -20.49 5.20 2.41
N GLU A 93 -19.33 5.77 2.77
CA GLU A 93 -18.41 5.20 3.74
C GLU A 93 -18.02 6.26 4.75
N HIS A 94 -18.22 5.95 6.01
CA HIS A 94 -17.96 6.85 7.12
C HIS A 94 -16.95 6.23 8.08
N TYR A 95 -15.90 6.97 8.37
CA TYR A 95 -14.83 6.59 9.29
C TYR A 95 -14.72 7.64 10.39
N ILE A 96 -14.77 7.22 11.65
CA ILE A 96 -14.59 8.10 12.82
C ILE A 96 -13.46 7.54 13.66
N TYR A 97 -12.44 8.36 13.93
CA TYR A 97 -11.23 7.97 14.64
C TYR A 97 -11.11 8.64 16.01
N GLY A 98 -10.68 7.86 17.01
CA GLY A 98 -10.31 8.35 18.33
C GLY A 98 -8.83 8.14 18.60
N TYR A 99 -8.21 9.07 19.34
CA TYR A 99 -6.78 9.06 19.64
C TYR A 99 -6.54 9.31 21.11
N ASP A 100 -5.43 8.76 21.64
CA ASP A 100 -4.92 9.15 22.96
C ASP A 100 -4.05 10.42 22.86
N ILE A 101 -3.56 10.87 24.02
CA ILE A 101 -2.72 12.07 24.12
C ILE A 101 -1.36 11.91 23.42
N LEU A 102 -0.87 10.68 23.26
CA LEU A 102 0.38 10.36 22.56
C LEU A 102 0.16 10.29 21.03
N GLY A 103 -1.11 10.33 20.61
CA GLY A 103 -1.52 10.28 19.21
C GLY A 103 -1.67 8.87 18.66
N ASN A 104 -1.66 7.84 19.50
CA ASN A 104 -2.03 6.50 19.04
C ASN A 104 -3.52 6.45 18.74
N LYS A 105 -3.91 5.84 17.63
CA LYS A 105 -5.32 5.61 17.26
C LYS A 105 -5.92 4.57 18.22
N THR A 106 -6.82 5.00 19.11
CA THR A 106 -7.44 4.11 20.12
C THR A 106 -8.75 3.51 19.65
N SER A 107 -9.40 4.10 18.65
CA SER A 107 -10.64 3.57 18.10
C SER A 107 -10.83 3.98 16.64
N ALA A 108 -11.59 3.15 15.91
CA ALA A 108 -12.15 3.48 14.60
C ALA A 108 -13.58 2.93 14.52
N ALA A 109 -14.55 3.78 14.24
CA ALA A 109 -15.86 3.34 13.81
C ALA A 109 -15.95 3.43 12.29
N LYS A 110 -16.37 2.37 11.64
CA LYS A 110 -16.43 2.26 10.19
C LYS A 110 -17.83 1.84 9.76
N GLU A 111 -18.44 2.62 8.87
CA GLU A 111 -19.68 2.25 8.17
C GLU A 111 -19.36 2.18 6.68
N ARG A 112 -19.42 0.98 6.10
CA ARG A 112 -18.94 0.76 4.73
C ARG A 112 -19.97 0.03 3.88
N THR A 113 -20.34 0.62 2.75
CA THR A 113 -21.21 -0.01 1.77
C THR A 113 -20.52 -1.19 1.08
N GLY A 114 -21.12 -2.38 1.18
CA GLY A 114 -20.67 -3.58 0.47
C GLY A 114 -19.48 -4.33 1.08
N ILE A 115 -18.90 -3.84 2.20
CA ILE A 115 -17.87 -4.55 2.95
C ILE A 115 -18.27 -4.66 4.42
N GLN A 116 -19.20 -5.56 4.70
CA GLN A 116 -19.68 -5.78 6.08
C GLN A 116 -18.56 -6.27 7.02
N ALA A 117 -17.61 -7.03 6.51
CA ALA A 117 -16.49 -7.54 7.31
C ALA A 117 -15.53 -6.44 7.83
N ASP A 118 -15.52 -5.25 7.20
CA ASP A 118 -14.73 -4.08 7.64
C ASP A 118 -15.62 -2.96 8.23
N SER A 119 -16.89 -3.22 8.46
CA SER A 119 -17.80 -2.29 9.17
C SER A 119 -17.87 -2.65 10.65
N GLY A 120 -18.15 -1.67 11.52
CA GLY A 120 -18.25 -1.85 12.96
C GLY A 120 -17.32 -0.96 13.75
N ARG A 121 -17.25 -1.17 15.05
CA ARG A 121 -16.42 -0.42 15.98
C ARG A 121 -15.17 -1.22 16.33
N TYR A 122 -14.01 -0.65 16.00
CA TYR A 122 -12.69 -1.17 16.37
C TYR A 122 -12.13 -0.40 17.56
N GLU A 123 -11.46 -1.10 18.47
CA GLU A 123 -10.72 -0.53 19.58
C GLU A 123 -9.31 -1.14 19.61
N TYR A 124 -8.31 -0.27 19.78
CA TYR A 124 -6.90 -0.62 19.71
C TYR A 124 -6.22 -0.42 21.05
N SER A 125 -5.38 -1.37 21.44
CA SER A 125 -4.60 -1.33 22.67
C SER A 125 -3.11 -1.35 22.33
N TYR A 126 -2.33 -0.67 23.16
CA TYR A 126 -0.89 -0.49 22.98
C TYR A 126 -0.13 -0.84 24.25
N ASP A 127 1.14 -1.21 24.11
CA ASP A 127 2.05 -1.35 25.24
C ASP A 127 2.74 0.00 25.58
N GLU A 128 3.60 -0.02 26.59
CA GLU A 128 4.34 1.17 27.06
C GLU A 128 5.31 1.75 26.00
N MET A 129 5.62 0.99 24.96
CA MET A 129 6.43 1.42 23.80
C MET A 129 5.56 1.86 22.62
N ASN A 130 4.25 2.04 22.81
CA ASN A 130 3.24 2.37 21.81
C ASN A 130 3.11 1.33 20.69
N ARG A 131 3.50 0.06 20.90
CA ARG A 131 3.30 -1.01 19.92
C ARG A 131 1.90 -1.58 20.04
N LEU A 132 1.24 -1.85 18.92
CA LEU A 132 -0.11 -2.41 18.88
C LEU A 132 -0.14 -3.81 19.52
N THR A 133 -0.92 -3.99 20.57
CA THR A 133 -1.03 -5.26 21.30
C THR A 133 -2.39 -5.92 21.21
N GLY A 134 -3.45 -5.17 20.92
CA GLY A 134 -4.79 -5.72 20.86
C GLY A 134 -5.70 -4.97 19.92
N VAL A 135 -6.62 -5.71 19.33
CA VAL A 135 -7.69 -5.22 18.46
C VAL A 135 -8.98 -5.86 18.90
N MET A 136 -9.96 -5.05 19.22
CA MET A 136 -11.34 -5.47 19.45
C MET A 136 -12.21 -5.03 18.28
N HIS A 137 -13.24 -5.78 17.96
CA HIS A 137 -14.26 -5.45 16.99
C HIS A 137 -15.66 -5.71 17.61
N ASP A 138 -16.47 -4.67 17.64
CA ASP A 138 -17.81 -4.68 18.25
C ASP A 138 -17.83 -5.27 19.67
N GLY A 139 -16.84 -4.87 20.49
CA GLY A 139 -16.68 -5.32 21.86
C GLY A 139 -16.13 -6.74 22.04
N GLN A 140 -15.78 -7.43 20.97
CA GLN A 140 -15.16 -8.75 21.00
C GLN A 140 -13.68 -8.68 20.63
N GLN A 141 -12.84 -9.47 21.30
CA GLN A 141 -11.44 -9.58 20.93
C GLN A 141 -11.30 -10.17 19.53
N LEU A 142 -10.68 -9.44 18.63
CA LEU A 142 -10.46 -9.87 17.25
C LEU A 142 -9.03 -10.40 17.06
N ARG A 143 -8.02 -9.64 17.48
CA ARG A 143 -6.60 -10.01 17.38
C ARG A 143 -5.81 -9.55 18.61
N SER A 144 -4.73 -10.25 18.91
CA SER A 144 -3.74 -9.77 19.88
C SER A 144 -2.32 -10.10 19.43
N TYR A 145 -1.38 -9.26 19.85
CA TYR A 145 0.03 -9.31 19.49
C TYR A 145 0.90 -9.23 20.73
N SER A 146 2.02 -9.94 20.73
CA SER A 146 3.06 -9.75 21.75
C SER A 146 4.43 -9.66 21.10
N TYR A 147 5.32 -8.93 21.71
CA TYR A 147 6.64 -8.60 21.18
C TYR A 147 7.74 -8.92 22.18
N ASP A 148 8.96 -9.13 21.69
CA ASP A 148 10.15 -9.15 22.52
C ASP A 148 10.70 -7.72 22.75
N ALA A 149 11.81 -7.63 23.49
CA ALA A 149 12.46 -6.35 23.81
C ALA A 149 12.98 -5.62 22.56
N PHE A 150 13.26 -6.33 21.46
CA PHE A 150 13.72 -5.75 20.19
C PHE A 150 12.57 -5.40 19.24
N GLY A 151 11.30 -5.59 19.66
CA GLY A 151 10.13 -5.33 18.82
C GLY A 151 9.84 -6.44 17.81
N ASN A 152 10.43 -7.61 17.95
CA ASN A 152 10.01 -8.75 17.14
C ASN A 152 8.68 -9.29 17.65
N ARG A 153 7.72 -9.55 16.74
CA ARG A 153 6.43 -10.14 17.08
C ARG A 153 6.62 -11.59 17.50
N ARG A 154 6.41 -11.90 18.78
CA ARG A 154 6.54 -13.27 19.31
C ARG A 154 5.29 -14.11 19.07
N ARG A 155 4.14 -13.47 19.09
CA ARG A 155 2.86 -14.17 18.97
C ARG A 155 1.83 -13.24 18.33
N LYS A 156 1.01 -13.82 17.44
CA LYS A 156 -0.26 -13.31 16.94
C LYS A 156 -1.35 -14.29 17.37
N THR A 157 -2.45 -13.81 17.90
CA THR A 157 -3.64 -14.62 18.16
C THR A 157 -4.81 -13.98 17.44
N GLU A 158 -5.51 -14.75 16.62
CA GLU A 158 -6.75 -14.38 15.98
C GLU A 158 -7.89 -15.11 16.67
N TYR A 159 -8.93 -14.37 17.02
CA TYR A 159 -10.10 -14.91 17.72
C TYR A 159 -11.22 -15.11 16.71
N THR A 160 -11.65 -16.32 16.52
CA THR A 160 -12.68 -16.71 15.58
C THR A 160 -13.87 -17.33 16.31
N GLN A 161 -14.98 -17.50 15.63
CA GLN A 161 -16.13 -18.21 16.18
C GLN A 161 -15.81 -19.67 16.59
N ASN A 162 -14.81 -20.28 15.93
CA ASN A 162 -14.40 -21.67 16.16
C ASN A 162 -13.26 -21.81 17.18
N GLY A 163 -12.78 -20.70 17.76
CA GLY A 163 -11.68 -20.70 18.73
C GLY A 163 -10.57 -19.70 18.42
N LYS A 164 -9.36 -20.02 18.84
CA LYS A 164 -8.18 -19.14 18.70
C LYS A 164 -7.20 -19.75 17.74
N LEU A 165 -6.84 -19.01 16.71
CA LEU A 165 -5.73 -19.32 15.82
C LEU A 165 -4.47 -18.64 16.34
N ILE A 166 -3.47 -19.43 16.71
CA ILE A 166 -2.26 -18.93 17.34
C ILE A 166 -1.10 -19.11 16.38
N THR A 167 -0.40 -18.03 16.08
CA THR A 167 0.86 -18.04 15.36
C THR A 167 1.99 -17.57 16.28
N THR A 168 3.06 -18.35 16.38
CA THR A 168 4.27 -18.00 17.13
C THR A 168 5.47 -17.86 16.18
N TYR A 169 6.37 -16.96 16.54
CA TYR A 169 7.49 -16.55 15.69
C TYR A 169 8.82 -16.72 16.43
N GLY A 170 9.80 -17.29 15.75
CA GLY A 170 11.17 -17.45 16.24
C GLY A 170 12.16 -16.59 15.47
N TYR A 171 13.16 -16.03 16.17
CA TYR A 171 14.13 -15.11 15.59
C TYR A 171 15.56 -15.49 15.97
N ASN A 172 16.51 -15.15 15.11
CA ASN A 172 17.91 -15.22 15.45
C ASN A 172 18.43 -13.90 16.10
N THR A 173 19.71 -13.87 16.47
CA THR A 173 20.34 -12.72 17.11
C THR A 173 20.44 -11.45 16.25
N LYS A 174 20.13 -11.57 14.93
CA LYS A 174 20.06 -10.43 13.99
C LYS A 174 18.63 -9.93 13.78
N ASN A 175 17.66 -10.34 14.61
CA ASN A 175 16.23 -10.07 14.46
C ASN A 175 15.61 -10.60 13.15
N GLN A 176 16.25 -11.57 12.48
CA GLN A 176 15.71 -12.25 11.31
C GLN A 176 14.68 -13.29 11.76
N LEU A 177 13.50 -13.28 11.16
CA LEU A 177 12.48 -14.30 11.40
C LEU A 177 12.97 -15.64 10.87
N THR A 178 13.13 -16.63 11.74
CA THR A 178 13.62 -17.96 11.33
C THR A 178 12.53 -19.00 11.23
N THR A 179 11.49 -18.86 12.06
CA THR A 179 10.37 -19.81 12.10
C THR A 179 9.05 -19.09 12.36
N GLU A 180 7.99 -19.57 11.72
CA GLU A 180 6.60 -19.26 12.02
C GLU A 180 5.88 -20.58 12.25
N ASN A 181 5.23 -20.72 13.40
CA ASN A 181 4.49 -21.92 13.76
C ASN A 181 3.00 -21.56 13.97
N SER A 182 2.13 -22.16 13.20
CA SER A 182 0.68 -21.98 13.21
C SER A 182 -0.03 -23.32 13.08
N GLU A 183 -1.35 -23.33 13.10
CA GLU A 183 -2.15 -24.54 12.82
C GLU A 183 -1.89 -25.13 11.42
N ASN A 184 -1.48 -24.29 10.45
CA ASN A 184 -1.12 -24.71 9.09
C ASN A 184 0.29 -25.31 8.99
N GLY A 185 0.96 -25.52 10.12
CA GLY A 185 2.30 -26.09 10.18
C GLY A 185 3.40 -25.07 10.45
N ILE A 186 4.63 -25.51 10.26
CA ILE A 186 5.84 -24.73 10.50
C ILE A 186 6.37 -24.22 9.18
N ARG A 187 6.60 -22.91 9.11
CA ARG A 187 7.33 -22.26 8.03
C ARG A 187 8.73 -21.91 8.50
N ASN A 188 9.73 -22.15 7.66
CA ASN A 188 11.13 -21.82 7.91
C ASN A 188 11.57 -20.73 6.94
N TYR A 189 12.39 -19.80 7.44
CA TYR A 189 12.85 -18.63 6.72
C TYR A 189 14.37 -18.65 6.62
N SER A 190 14.93 -18.48 5.44
CA SER A 190 16.37 -18.42 5.20
C SER A 190 16.79 -17.07 4.64
N TYR A 191 18.00 -16.62 4.99
CA TYR A 191 18.53 -15.31 4.64
C TYR A 191 19.92 -15.40 4.03
N ASP A 192 20.27 -14.43 3.20
CA ASP A 192 21.65 -14.22 2.77
C ASP A 192 22.47 -13.49 3.84
N HIS A 193 23.77 -13.32 3.57
CA HIS A 193 24.69 -12.63 4.50
C HIS A 193 24.40 -11.14 4.66
N ARG A 194 23.66 -10.52 3.70
CA ARG A 194 23.25 -9.12 3.70
C ARG A 194 21.91 -8.89 4.40
N GLY A 195 21.30 -9.97 4.91
CA GLY A 195 20.03 -9.90 5.62
C GLY A 195 18.79 -9.92 4.73
N ASN A 196 18.90 -10.35 3.49
CA ASN A 196 17.75 -10.49 2.61
C ASN A 196 17.12 -11.87 2.79
N LEU A 197 15.80 -11.94 2.86
CA LEU A 197 15.05 -13.18 2.87
C LEU A 197 15.20 -13.88 1.51
N LEU A 198 15.69 -15.11 1.52
CA LEU A 198 15.89 -15.92 0.31
C LEU A 198 14.73 -16.87 0.07
N SER A 199 14.21 -17.50 1.12
CA SER A 199 13.12 -18.46 0.97
C SER A 199 12.25 -18.58 2.20
N VAL A 200 11.00 -19.01 1.96
CA VAL A 200 10.06 -19.50 2.97
C VAL A 200 9.66 -20.91 2.56
N THR A 201 9.85 -21.88 3.46
CA THR A 201 9.56 -23.30 3.21
C THR A 201 8.61 -23.86 4.26
N SER A 202 7.84 -24.89 3.89
CA SER A 202 7.06 -25.72 4.81
C SER A 202 7.48 -27.20 4.56
N GLY A 203 8.20 -27.79 5.52
CA GLY A 203 8.90 -29.05 5.26
C GLY A 203 9.88 -28.89 4.09
N GLU A 204 9.75 -29.74 3.07
CA GLU A 204 10.56 -29.68 1.85
C GLU A 204 9.99 -28.75 0.76
N GLU A 205 8.77 -28.28 0.93
CA GLU A 205 8.10 -27.43 -0.06
C GLU A 205 8.56 -25.98 0.04
N VAL A 206 8.93 -25.37 -1.10
CA VAL A 206 9.29 -23.97 -1.20
C VAL A 206 8.03 -23.15 -1.53
N LEU A 207 7.52 -22.40 -0.55
CA LEU A 207 6.34 -21.57 -0.69
C LEU A 207 6.65 -20.21 -1.36
N LYS A 208 7.79 -19.63 -0.98
CA LYS A 208 8.27 -18.35 -1.54
C LYS A 208 9.78 -18.41 -1.72
N ALA A 209 10.30 -17.79 -2.78
CA ALA A 209 11.73 -17.60 -2.99
C ALA A 209 12.02 -16.21 -3.59
N TYR A 210 13.16 -15.63 -3.20
CA TYR A 210 13.55 -14.29 -3.59
C TYR A 210 15.02 -14.26 -3.98
N GLY A 211 15.35 -13.50 -5.02
CA GLY A 211 16.72 -13.24 -5.45
C GLY A 211 17.03 -11.74 -5.32
N PHE A 212 18.29 -11.43 -5.03
CA PHE A 212 18.77 -10.06 -4.89
C PHE A 212 20.03 -9.87 -5.73
N ASP A 213 20.16 -8.71 -6.36
CA ASP A 213 21.32 -8.34 -7.15
C ASP A 213 22.48 -7.77 -6.30
N ALA A 214 23.56 -7.38 -6.95
CA ALA A 214 24.72 -6.78 -6.29
C ALA A 214 24.45 -5.43 -5.62
N ALA A 215 23.43 -4.69 -6.10
CA ALA A 215 22.97 -3.44 -5.51
C ALA A 215 21.97 -3.65 -4.34
N ASN A 216 21.78 -4.89 -3.91
CA ASN A 216 20.84 -5.29 -2.85
C ASN A 216 19.37 -5.02 -3.21
N GLN A 217 19.04 -4.99 -4.51
CA GLN A 217 17.68 -4.86 -5.00
C GLN A 217 17.10 -6.24 -5.30
N MET A 218 15.82 -6.45 -5.01
CA MET A 218 15.17 -7.73 -5.33
C MET A 218 15.10 -7.90 -6.84
N SER A 219 15.86 -8.86 -7.37
CA SER A 219 15.95 -9.15 -8.80
C SER A 219 14.90 -10.16 -9.27
N SER A 220 14.43 -11.01 -8.37
CA SER A 220 13.38 -12.01 -8.67
C SER A 220 12.53 -12.34 -7.45
N SER A 221 11.32 -12.80 -7.70
CA SER A 221 10.46 -13.42 -6.69
C SER A 221 9.74 -14.66 -7.26
N MET A 222 9.41 -15.57 -6.39
CA MET A 222 8.54 -16.72 -6.65
C MET A 222 7.59 -16.86 -5.48
N GLY A 223 6.31 -17.01 -5.76
CA GLY A 223 5.27 -17.33 -4.81
C GLY A 223 4.37 -18.44 -5.32
N MET A 224 3.78 -19.19 -4.39
CA MET A 224 2.81 -20.23 -4.70
C MET A 224 1.49 -19.85 -4.04
N THR A 225 0.42 -19.79 -4.84
CA THR A 225 -0.96 -19.55 -4.40
C THR A 225 -1.84 -20.60 -5.05
N ASP A 226 -2.61 -21.34 -4.25
CA ASP A 226 -3.51 -22.40 -4.69
C ASP A 226 -2.84 -23.44 -5.62
N GLY A 227 -1.59 -23.79 -5.31
CA GLY A 227 -0.79 -24.71 -6.12
C GLY A 227 -0.25 -24.12 -7.42
N ILE A 228 -0.52 -22.85 -7.71
CA ILE A 228 -0.03 -22.15 -8.89
C ILE A 228 1.23 -21.37 -8.53
N ILE A 229 2.35 -21.71 -9.17
CA ILE A 229 3.61 -20.99 -9.00
C ILE A 229 3.64 -19.80 -9.93
N GLN A 230 3.86 -18.61 -9.39
CA GLN A 230 4.17 -17.40 -10.15
C GLN A 230 5.63 -17.01 -9.91
N LYS A 231 6.34 -16.65 -10.97
CA LYS A 231 7.73 -16.16 -10.93
C LYS A 231 7.79 -14.77 -11.55
N ALA A 232 8.46 -13.83 -10.89
CA ALA A 232 8.74 -12.52 -11.45
C ALA A 232 10.24 -12.25 -11.52
N VAL A 233 10.67 -11.52 -12.55
CA VAL A 233 12.01 -10.94 -12.69
C VAL A 233 11.83 -9.43 -12.81
N TYR A 234 12.55 -8.68 -11.98
CA TYR A 234 12.46 -7.23 -11.88
C TYR A 234 13.57 -6.54 -12.66
N GLN A 235 13.26 -5.37 -13.20
CA GLN A 235 14.18 -4.54 -13.96
C GLN A 235 14.31 -3.17 -13.29
N TYR A 236 15.55 -2.72 -13.10
CA TYR A 236 15.89 -1.45 -12.49
C TYR A 236 16.70 -0.59 -13.45
N ASN A 237 16.62 0.73 -13.33
CA ASN A 237 17.53 1.64 -14.01
C ASN A 237 18.83 1.81 -13.21
N GLY A 238 19.82 2.54 -13.78
CA GLY A 238 21.10 2.78 -13.12
C GLY A 238 21.03 3.60 -11.82
N LEU A 239 19.87 4.20 -11.50
CA LEU A 239 19.61 4.92 -10.25
C LEU A 239 18.86 4.07 -9.21
N GLY A 240 18.57 2.81 -9.56
CA GLY A 240 17.90 1.88 -8.65
C GLY A 240 16.38 1.95 -8.65
N HIS A 241 15.75 2.71 -9.55
CA HIS A 241 14.29 2.72 -9.65
C HIS A 241 13.79 1.51 -10.44
N ARG A 242 12.73 0.86 -9.95
CA ARG A 242 12.10 -0.28 -10.64
C ARG A 242 11.38 0.20 -11.91
N MET A 243 11.85 -0.24 -13.06
CA MET A 243 11.33 0.15 -14.38
C MET A 243 10.39 -0.87 -14.98
N GLY A 244 10.32 -2.09 -14.44
CA GLY A 244 9.43 -3.11 -14.94
C GLY A 244 9.60 -4.46 -14.27
N GLN A 245 8.81 -5.42 -14.76
CA GLN A 245 8.89 -6.82 -14.36
C GLN A 245 8.34 -7.73 -15.45
N SER A 246 8.84 -8.96 -15.50
CA SER A 246 8.31 -10.03 -16.33
C SER A 246 7.78 -11.14 -15.44
N ILE A 247 6.55 -11.62 -15.69
CA ILE A 247 5.87 -12.61 -14.84
C ILE A 247 5.59 -13.86 -15.68
N ALA A 248 5.96 -15.02 -15.13
CA ALA A 248 5.69 -16.35 -15.68
C ALA A 248 4.85 -17.18 -14.69
N THR A 249 4.10 -18.12 -15.20
CA THR A 249 3.39 -19.14 -14.42
C THR A 249 4.07 -20.47 -14.61
N GLY A 250 4.47 -21.12 -13.52
CA GLY A 250 5.29 -22.33 -13.56
C GLY A 250 6.66 -22.10 -14.22
N ASP A 251 7.07 -23.03 -15.08
CA ASP A 251 8.31 -22.95 -15.85
C ASP A 251 8.11 -22.44 -17.28
N ALA A 252 6.93 -21.90 -17.57
CA ALA A 252 6.61 -21.32 -18.88
C ALA A 252 7.42 -20.05 -19.17
N ALA A 253 7.50 -19.65 -20.44
CA ALA A 253 8.01 -18.36 -20.82
C ALA A 253 7.16 -17.23 -20.20
N PRO A 254 7.72 -16.02 -19.97
CA PRO A 254 6.97 -14.92 -19.39
C PRO A 254 5.68 -14.66 -20.18
N ALA A 255 4.54 -14.82 -19.50
CA ALA A 255 3.22 -14.59 -20.07
C ALA A 255 2.83 -13.11 -20.00
N ARG A 256 3.46 -12.34 -19.09
CA ARG A 256 3.17 -10.92 -18.85
C ARG A 256 4.45 -10.14 -18.65
N THR A 257 4.61 -9.05 -19.41
CA THR A 257 5.70 -8.08 -19.23
C THR A 257 5.10 -6.73 -18.89
N ILE A 258 5.53 -6.15 -17.78
CA ILE A 258 5.04 -4.87 -17.25
C ILE A 258 6.20 -3.88 -17.28
N ARG A 259 5.92 -2.64 -17.76
CA ARG A 259 6.86 -1.53 -17.74
C ARG A 259 6.25 -0.35 -17.00
N TYR A 260 7.08 0.34 -16.26
CA TYR A 260 6.70 1.49 -15.45
C TYR A 260 7.32 2.77 -16.00
N THR A 261 6.54 3.86 -16.00
CA THR A 261 7.00 5.23 -16.18
C THR A 261 6.79 5.94 -14.85
N LEU A 262 7.84 6.56 -14.33
CA LEU A 262 7.87 7.12 -12.99
C LEU A 262 8.02 8.65 -13.03
N ASP A 263 7.42 9.34 -12.07
CA ASP A 263 7.74 10.72 -11.72
C ASP A 263 8.89 10.70 -10.71
N LEU A 264 10.08 11.10 -11.13
CA LEU A 264 11.28 11.12 -10.30
C LEU A 264 11.54 12.49 -9.66
N THR A 265 10.63 13.46 -9.84
CA THR A 265 10.78 14.82 -9.30
C THR A 265 10.21 14.96 -7.89
N ARG A 266 9.53 13.93 -7.38
CA ARG A 266 8.98 13.87 -6.02
C ARG A 266 9.94 13.13 -5.09
N GLN A 267 9.86 13.47 -3.80
CA GLN A 267 10.60 12.77 -2.74
C GLN A 267 10.34 11.26 -2.76
N TYR A 268 9.08 10.88 -2.99
CA TYR A 268 8.65 9.51 -3.26
C TYR A 268 8.27 9.45 -4.74
N HIS A 269 8.96 8.62 -5.53
CA HIS A 269 8.68 8.56 -6.96
C HIS A 269 7.33 7.88 -7.22
N ASN A 270 6.47 8.59 -7.94
CA ASN A 270 5.12 8.13 -8.24
C ASN A 270 5.10 7.33 -9.55
N LEU A 271 4.27 6.29 -9.58
CA LEU A 271 3.96 5.57 -10.81
C LEU A 271 3.04 6.43 -11.69
N LEU A 272 3.52 6.89 -12.83
CA LEU A 272 2.72 7.66 -13.79
C LEU A 272 2.01 6.79 -14.80
N GLN A 273 2.69 5.74 -15.29
CA GLN A 273 2.10 4.83 -16.27
C GLN A 273 2.60 3.41 -16.05
N LYS A 274 1.69 2.46 -16.13
CA LYS A 274 1.96 1.02 -16.19
C LYS A 274 1.49 0.50 -17.54
N THR A 275 2.39 -0.05 -18.35
CA THR A 275 2.04 -0.73 -19.58
C THR A 275 2.25 -2.22 -19.41
N THR A 276 1.28 -3.02 -19.82
CA THR A 276 1.31 -4.47 -19.69
C THR A 276 1.16 -5.11 -21.05
N ASP A 277 2.13 -5.93 -21.42
CA ASP A 277 2.06 -6.84 -22.57
C ASP A 277 1.74 -8.24 -22.04
N ARG A 278 0.64 -8.81 -22.45
CA ARG A 278 0.20 -10.16 -22.07
C ARG A 278 0.11 -11.05 -23.28
N ARG A 279 0.72 -12.23 -23.21
CA ARG A 279 0.59 -13.28 -24.23
C ARG A 279 -0.50 -14.26 -23.82
N THR A 280 -1.51 -14.42 -24.68
CA THR A 280 -2.61 -15.38 -24.49
C THR A 280 -2.90 -16.03 -25.85
N ASP A 281 -2.81 -17.34 -25.92
CA ASP A 281 -3.12 -18.14 -27.14
C ASP A 281 -2.40 -17.65 -28.40
N GLY A 282 -1.13 -17.28 -28.27
CA GLY A 282 -0.31 -16.76 -29.37
C GLY A 282 -0.53 -15.28 -29.72
N ASN A 283 -1.53 -14.62 -29.14
CA ASN A 283 -1.80 -13.20 -29.32
C ASN A 283 -1.09 -12.35 -28.26
N LEU A 284 -0.65 -11.15 -28.65
CA LEU A 284 -0.11 -10.14 -27.75
C LEU A 284 -1.20 -9.11 -27.47
N LEU A 285 -1.67 -9.08 -26.23
CA LEU A 285 -2.59 -8.07 -25.73
C LEU A 285 -1.78 -6.97 -25.02
N HIS A 286 -2.08 -5.73 -25.35
CA HIS A 286 -1.46 -4.56 -24.76
C HIS A 286 -2.49 -3.78 -23.95
N SER A 287 -2.18 -3.43 -22.69
CA SER A 287 -2.98 -2.53 -21.87
C SER A 287 -2.10 -1.46 -21.23
N SER A 288 -2.72 -0.34 -20.90
CA SER A 288 -2.03 0.80 -20.26
C SER A 288 -2.93 1.39 -19.18
N GLN A 289 -2.37 1.56 -18.00
CA GLN A 289 -2.96 2.31 -16.89
C GLN A 289 -2.15 3.57 -16.66
N VAL A 290 -2.81 4.72 -16.62
CA VAL A 290 -2.19 6.03 -16.35
C VAL A 290 -2.72 6.55 -15.02
N TYR A 291 -1.83 6.93 -14.12
CA TYR A 291 -2.14 7.33 -12.75
C TYR A 291 -1.94 8.83 -12.55
N PHE A 292 -2.88 9.46 -11.88
CA PHE A 292 -2.88 10.88 -11.56
C PHE A 292 -2.71 11.06 -10.06
N TRP A 293 -1.84 12.02 -9.67
CA TRP A 293 -1.39 12.17 -8.30
C TRP A 293 -1.62 13.59 -7.78
N ASP A 294 -2.23 13.69 -6.61
CA ASP A 294 -2.16 14.88 -5.75
C ASP A 294 -1.10 14.67 -4.65
N GLY A 295 -1.45 14.49 -3.40
CA GLY A 295 -0.56 13.94 -2.35
C GLY A 295 -0.47 12.43 -2.38
N ASN A 296 -1.59 11.78 -2.81
CA ASN A 296 -1.72 10.34 -3.02
C ASN A 296 -2.13 10.05 -4.47
N VAL A 297 -2.33 8.77 -4.83
CA VAL A 297 -2.98 8.45 -6.10
C VAL A 297 -4.43 8.94 -6.06
N ALA A 298 -4.80 9.87 -6.93
CA ALA A 298 -6.13 10.48 -6.94
C ALA A 298 -7.02 9.86 -8.01
N GLY A 299 -6.44 9.42 -9.13
CA GLY A 299 -7.18 8.80 -10.21
C GLY A 299 -6.32 7.90 -11.07
N MET A 300 -6.98 7.08 -11.87
CA MET A 300 -6.39 6.20 -12.87
C MET A 300 -7.25 6.26 -14.13
N GLU A 301 -6.60 6.17 -15.29
CA GLU A 301 -7.30 5.93 -16.55
C GLU A 301 -6.83 4.63 -17.16
N GLU A 302 -7.76 3.80 -17.60
CA GLU A 302 -7.53 2.56 -18.31
C GLU A 302 -8.55 2.41 -19.45
N GLU A 303 -8.07 2.18 -20.68
CA GLU A 303 -8.91 1.98 -21.88
C GLU A 303 -9.94 3.10 -22.12
N GLY A 304 -9.56 4.36 -21.83
CA GLY A 304 -10.44 5.52 -22.03
C GLY A 304 -11.46 5.75 -20.91
N ARG A 305 -11.40 4.98 -19.82
CA ARG A 305 -12.26 5.13 -18.66
C ARG A 305 -11.44 5.65 -17.47
N ASP A 306 -11.93 6.69 -16.81
CA ASP A 306 -11.31 7.21 -15.60
C ASP A 306 -11.91 6.58 -14.34
N HIS A 307 -11.04 6.34 -13.39
CA HIS A 307 -11.36 5.79 -12.08
C HIS A 307 -10.79 6.69 -10.99
N PHE A 308 -11.51 6.85 -9.88
CA PHE A 308 -11.12 7.73 -8.78
C PHE A 308 -10.95 6.96 -7.48
N TYR A 309 -9.92 7.35 -6.72
CA TYR A 309 -9.51 6.68 -5.49
C TYR A 309 -10.07 7.37 -4.26
N PHE A 310 -10.64 6.56 -3.37
CA PHE A 310 -11.03 6.95 -2.01
C PHE A 310 -10.12 6.21 -1.02
N GLN A 311 -9.47 6.96 -0.14
CA GLN A 311 -8.43 6.43 0.75
C GLN A 311 -8.78 6.65 2.22
N ASP A 312 -8.24 5.77 3.09
CA ASP A 312 -8.22 6.00 4.53
C ASP A 312 -7.22 7.12 4.91
N ASP A 313 -7.08 7.37 6.20
CA ASP A 313 -6.18 8.39 6.75
C ASP A 313 -4.69 8.05 6.61
N LEU A 314 -4.35 6.81 6.27
CA LEU A 314 -2.99 6.33 6.02
C LEU A 314 -2.66 6.22 4.53
N GLY A 315 -3.60 6.55 3.64
CA GLY A 315 -3.43 6.52 2.19
C GLY A 315 -3.71 5.16 1.54
N SER A 316 -4.26 4.19 2.27
CA SER A 316 -4.71 2.93 1.66
C SER A 316 -5.92 3.17 0.77
N PRO A 317 -5.95 2.70 -0.49
CA PRO A 317 -7.17 2.68 -1.29
C PRO A 317 -8.24 1.84 -0.58
N MET A 318 -9.39 2.46 -0.34
CA MET A 318 -10.54 1.78 0.29
C MET A 318 -11.63 1.52 -0.73
N ARG A 319 -11.72 2.38 -1.76
CA ARG A 319 -12.68 2.23 -2.86
C ARG A 319 -12.15 2.83 -4.15
N LEU A 320 -12.54 2.23 -5.26
CA LEU A 320 -12.37 2.74 -6.62
C LEU A 320 -13.75 2.98 -7.22
N THR A 321 -13.93 4.12 -7.90
CA THR A 321 -15.18 4.48 -8.59
C THR A 321 -14.96 4.72 -10.06
N ASP A 322 -16.03 4.61 -10.84
CA ASP A 322 -16.08 5.07 -12.21
C ASP A 322 -16.26 6.61 -12.31
N GLU A 323 -16.34 7.13 -13.52
CA GLU A 323 -16.54 8.54 -13.82
C GLU A 323 -17.87 9.11 -13.33
N ALA A 324 -18.88 8.26 -13.14
CA ALA A 324 -20.20 8.65 -12.63
C ALA A 324 -20.27 8.58 -11.09
N GLY A 325 -19.16 8.27 -10.42
CA GLY A 325 -19.10 8.11 -8.98
C GLY A 325 -19.72 6.82 -8.46
N ARG A 326 -19.90 5.79 -9.31
CA ARG A 326 -20.40 4.48 -8.91
C ARG A 326 -19.23 3.61 -8.47
N SER A 327 -19.45 2.80 -7.45
CA SER A 327 -18.45 1.86 -6.92
C SER A 327 -18.11 0.78 -7.93
N GLU A 328 -16.83 0.58 -8.22
CA GLU A 328 -16.33 -0.53 -9.05
C GLU A 328 -15.63 -1.59 -8.22
N GLU A 329 -14.75 -1.18 -7.31
CA GLU A 329 -14.07 -2.10 -6.42
C GLU A 329 -13.90 -1.47 -5.03
N ALA A 330 -14.00 -2.29 -3.98
CA ALA A 330 -13.77 -1.89 -2.61
C ALA A 330 -12.73 -2.80 -1.96
N TYR A 331 -11.89 -2.23 -1.09
CA TYR A 331 -10.75 -2.86 -0.46
C TYR A 331 -10.89 -2.81 1.06
N GLY A 332 -10.26 -3.73 1.76
CA GLY A 332 -10.21 -3.74 3.22
C GLY A 332 -8.92 -4.38 3.70
N PHE A 333 -8.34 -3.82 4.74
CA PHE A 333 -7.07 -4.25 5.29
C PHE A 333 -7.16 -4.45 6.80
N ASP A 334 -6.44 -5.46 7.30
CA ASP A 334 -6.16 -5.53 8.73
C ASP A 334 -5.07 -4.48 9.10
N GLU A 335 -4.70 -4.44 10.37
CA GLU A 335 -3.77 -3.45 10.93
C GLU A 335 -2.38 -3.50 10.29
N PHE A 336 -1.99 -4.62 9.71
CA PHE A 336 -0.69 -4.82 9.06
C PHE A 336 -0.78 -4.96 7.54
N GLY A 337 -1.98 -4.74 6.97
CA GLY A 337 -2.16 -4.69 5.51
C GLY A 337 -2.52 -6.01 4.86
N ASN A 338 -2.93 -7.02 5.62
CA ASN A 338 -3.53 -8.22 5.01
C ASN A 338 -4.92 -7.88 4.47
N ASP A 339 -5.24 -8.41 3.29
CA ASP A 339 -6.58 -8.28 2.71
C ASP A 339 -7.58 -9.06 3.58
N ILE A 340 -8.64 -8.38 4.02
CA ILE A 340 -9.72 -8.98 4.83
C ILE A 340 -10.92 -9.42 4.00
N ARG A 341 -10.91 -9.23 2.69
CA ARG A 341 -11.98 -9.67 1.80
C ARG A 341 -11.90 -11.19 1.61
N THR A 342 -12.98 -11.90 1.91
CA THR A 342 -13.00 -13.38 1.95
C THR A 342 -13.05 -14.05 0.57
N ALA A 343 -13.38 -13.33 -0.49
CA ALA A 343 -13.63 -13.90 -1.82
C ALA A 343 -12.64 -13.40 -2.90
N LYS A 344 -11.66 -12.58 -2.54
CA LYS A 344 -10.70 -11.98 -3.48
C LYS A 344 -9.29 -11.94 -2.89
N ASP A 345 -8.30 -12.10 -3.74
CA ASP A 345 -6.89 -11.82 -3.43
C ASP A 345 -6.51 -10.48 -4.05
N ILE A 346 -6.19 -9.48 -3.22
CA ILE A 346 -5.83 -8.15 -3.71
C ILE A 346 -4.62 -8.17 -4.65
N PHE A 347 -3.70 -9.11 -4.47
CA PHE A 347 -2.51 -9.21 -5.32
C PHE A 347 -2.80 -9.81 -6.69
N GLN A 348 -3.89 -10.58 -6.85
CA GLN A 348 -4.24 -11.27 -8.10
C GLN A 348 -5.40 -10.60 -8.82
N ASP A 349 -6.41 -10.16 -8.09
CA ASP A 349 -7.73 -9.80 -8.62
C ASP A 349 -8.00 -8.30 -8.66
N SER A 350 -7.09 -7.45 -8.17
CA SER A 350 -7.32 -6.00 -8.14
C SER A 350 -7.22 -5.36 -9.52
N MET A 351 -8.18 -4.51 -9.85
CA MET A 351 -8.20 -3.70 -11.07
C MET A 351 -7.03 -2.70 -11.14
N GLN A 352 -6.50 -2.28 -10.00
CA GLN A 352 -5.48 -1.23 -9.88
C GLN A 352 -4.21 -1.74 -9.20
N SER A 353 -3.18 -0.90 -9.05
CA SER A 353 -1.84 -1.34 -8.65
C SER A 353 -1.48 -1.10 -7.19
N PHE A 354 -2.33 -0.45 -6.39
CA PHE A 354 -1.99 0.00 -5.04
C PHE A 354 -2.80 -0.72 -3.98
N GLY A 355 -2.22 -0.90 -2.80
CA GLY A 355 -2.85 -1.52 -1.65
C GLY A 355 -2.52 -0.76 -0.36
N PHE A 356 -2.32 -1.48 0.72
CA PHE A 356 -2.07 -0.96 2.06
C PHE A 356 -1.10 0.23 2.06
N THR A 357 -1.49 1.34 2.67
CA THR A 357 -0.77 2.63 2.76
C THR A 357 -0.30 3.20 1.42
N GLY A 358 -0.98 2.86 0.33
CA GLY A 358 -0.61 3.31 -1.01
C GLY A 358 0.59 2.59 -1.63
N TYR A 359 1.07 1.50 -1.04
CA TYR A 359 2.13 0.70 -1.62
C TYR A 359 1.69 0.01 -2.91
N GLN A 360 2.60 -0.05 -3.88
CA GLN A 360 2.37 -0.82 -5.08
C GLN A 360 2.40 -2.33 -4.78
N MET A 361 1.40 -3.05 -5.26
CA MET A 361 1.30 -4.50 -5.10
C MET A 361 2.22 -5.25 -6.05
N ASP A 362 2.77 -6.36 -5.56
CA ASP A 362 3.60 -7.29 -6.32
C ASP A 362 2.96 -8.69 -6.28
N SER A 363 2.24 -9.03 -7.34
CA SER A 363 1.41 -10.25 -7.39
C SER A 363 2.21 -11.54 -7.30
N ALA A 364 3.41 -11.61 -7.90
CA ALA A 364 4.19 -12.85 -7.93
C ALA A 364 4.82 -13.19 -6.58
N GLY A 365 5.20 -12.17 -5.79
CA GLY A 365 5.80 -12.35 -4.47
C GLY A 365 4.79 -12.34 -3.33
N GLY A 366 3.56 -11.85 -3.56
CA GLY A 366 2.58 -11.57 -2.50
C GLY A 366 3.11 -10.53 -1.52
N LEU A 367 3.81 -9.50 -2.01
CA LEU A 367 4.48 -8.47 -1.23
C LEU A 367 4.04 -7.07 -1.66
N TYR A 368 4.16 -6.11 -0.77
CA TYR A 368 4.05 -4.70 -1.10
C TYR A 368 5.42 -4.09 -1.44
N PHE A 369 5.47 -3.28 -2.48
CA PHE A 369 6.66 -2.55 -2.88
C PHE A 369 6.70 -1.16 -2.24
N ALA A 370 7.52 -1.02 -1.21
CA ALA A 370 7.80 0.23 -0.50
C ALA A 370 9.07 0.91 -1.02
N GLN A 371 9.24 0.98 -2.34
CA GLN A 371 10.39 1.56 -3.06
C GLN A 371 11.75 0.92 -2.71
N ALA A 372 12.33 1.20 -1.53
CA ALA A 372 13.62 0.64 -1.14
C ALA A 372 13.53 -0.83 -0.72
N ARG A 373 12.42 -1.25 -0.12
CA ARG A 373 12.22 -2.60 0.42
C ARG A 373 10.91 -3.21 -0.06
N ARG A 374 10.74 -4.50 0.25
CA ARG A 374 9.47 -5.21 0.12
C ARG A 374 8.90 -5.49 1.51
N TYR A 375 7.61 -5.25 1.68
CA TYR A 375 6.88 -5.47 2.91
C TYR A 375 5.99 -6.73 2.79
N ASP A 376 6.11 -7.64 3.74
CA ASP A 376 5.25 -8.82 3.90
C ASP A 376 4.21 -8.53 4.99
N ALA A 377 2.96 -8.30 4.58
CA ALA A 377 1.84 -8.02 5.49
C ALA A 377 1.55 -9.20 6.43
N GLY A 378 1.69 -10.44 5.94
CA GLY A 378 1.48 -11.65 6.75
C GLY A 378 2.43 -11.73 7.94
N ALA A 379 3.70 -11.48 7.68
CA ALA A 379 4.72 -11.42 8.73
C ALA A 379 4.73 -10.07 9.48
N GLY A 380 4.12 -9.02 8.91
CA GLY A 380 4.08 -7.65 9.45
C GLY A 380 5.46 -7.00 9.50
N ARG A 381 6.33 -7.29 8.50
CA ARG A 381 7.71 -6.83 8.48
C ARG A 381 8.30 -6.76 7.06
N PHE A 382 9.40 -6.05 6.93
CA PHE A 382 10.18 -6.05 5.68
C PHE A 382 10.94 -7.35 5.48
N VAL A 383 11.13 -7.75 4.21
CA VAL A 383 11.85 -8.98 3.83
C VAL A 383 13.36 -8.78 3.69
N SER A 384 13.85 -7.56 3.82
CA SER A 384 15.26 -7.21 3.80
C SER A 384 15.63 -6.25 4.93
N GLU A 385 16.89 -6.31 5.33
CA GLU A 385 17.45 -5.43 6.36
C GLU A 385 17.45 -3.97 5.89
N ASP A 386 17.12 -3.04 6.80
CA ASP A 386 17.20 -1.61 6.52
C ASP A 386 18.64 -1.17 6.28
N PHE A 387 18.84 -0.34 5.28
CA PHE A 387 20.12 0.32 5.06
C PHE A 387 20.43 1.33 6.17
N LEU A 388 19.41 2.02 6.68
CA LEU A 388 19.55 2.94 7.80
C LEU A 388 19.65 2.14 9.10
N LYS A 389 20.79 2.27 9.75
CA LYS A 389 21.01 1.61 11.05
C LYS A 389 20.34 2.42 12.16
N GLY A 390 19.69 1.72 13.08
CA GLY A 390 19.09 2.32 14.23
C GLY A 390 20.08 2.99 15.18
N HIS A 391 19.58 3.69 16.19
CA HIS A 391 20.38 4.37 17.17
C HIS A 391 20.20 3.75 18.56
N ILE A 392 21.30 3.46 19.28
CA ILE A 392 21.27 2.77 20.57
C ILE A 392 20.45 3.53 21.64
N ALA A 393 20.40 4.85 21.57
CA ALA A 393 19.56 5.66 22.45
C ALA A 393 18.06 5.54 22.16
N VAL A 394 17.69 4.90 21.03
CA VAL A 394 16.31 4.67 20.59
C VAL A 394 16.18 3.19 20.21
N PRO A 395 16.14 2.26 21.20
CA PRO A 395 16.35 0.83 20.96
C PRO A 395 15.38 0.17 19.99
N TYR A 396 14.15 0.66 19.87
CA TYR A 396 13.17 0.13 18.92
C TYR A 396 13.57 0.33 17.43
N THR A 397 14.47 1.29 17.15
CA THR A 397 15.04 1.50 15.81
C THR A 397 16.09 0.46 15.43
N MET A 398 16.58 -0.34 16.39
CA MET A 398 17.58 -1.38 16.17
C MET A 398 17.03 -2.63 15.48
N ASN A 399 15.72 -2.77 15.36
CA ASN A 399 15.11 -3.83 14.56
C ASN A 399 14.97 -3.38 13.10
N HIS A 400 15.92 -3.74 12.29
CA HIS A 400 16.01 -3.31 10.89
C HIS A 400 14.96 -3.92 9.95
N TYR A 401 14.08 -4.79 10.47
CA TYR A 401 13.00 -5.42 9.70
C TYR A 401 11.62 -4.90 10.11
N SER A 402 11.53 -4.17 11.20
CA SER A 402 10.25 -3.71 11.76
C SER A 402 9.55 -2.75 10.80
N TYR A 403 8.27 -2.97 10.55
CA TYR A 403 7.40 -2.02 9.89
C TYR A 403 6.85 -1.03 10.93
N CYS A 404 7.08 0.25 10.69
CA CYS A 404 6.56 1.36 11.52
C CYS A 404 6.72 1.12 13.03
N TRP A 405 7.79 0.42 13.45
CA TRP A 405 8.06 0.07 14.85
C TRP A 405 6.88 -0.63 15.56
N ASN A 406 6.09 -1.42 14.83
CA ASN A 406 4.83 -2.03 15.27
C ASN A 406 3.73 -1.03 15.65
N ARG A 407 3.72 0.15 15.03
CA ARG A 407 2.70 1.19 15.14
C ARG A 407 2.00 1.42 13.80
N PRO A 408 1.38 0.40 13.20
CA PRO A 408 0.86 0.47 11.83
C PRO A 408 -0.42 1.31 11.70
N MET A 409 -1.02 1.74 12.84
CA MET A 409 -2.26 2.53 12.83
C MET A 409 -2.03 4.04 12.77
N ASP A 410 -0.79 4.50 12.98
CA ASP A 410 -0.45 5.92 13.06
C ASP A 410 0.79 6.31 12.28
N LEU A 411 1.54 5.35 11.78
CA LEU A 411 2.76 5.60 11.00
C LEU A 411 2.72 4.86 9.66
N VAL A 412 3.33 5.47 8.66
CA VAL A 412 3.56 4.90 7.34
C VAL A 412 5.04 5.00 6.97
N ASP A 413 5.57 4.05 6.22
CA ASP A 413 6.94 4.07 5.71
C ASP A 413 6.92 4.11 4.18
N LEU A 414 6.62 5.28 3.60
CA LEU A 414 6.33 5.46 2.19
C LEU A 414 7.47 5.04 1.24
N ASN A 415 8.71 5.08 1.71
CA ASN A 415 9.88 4.76 0.89
C ASN A 415 10.63 3.49 1.33
N GLY A 416 10.15 2.80 2.35
CA GLY A 416 10.78 1.61 2.89
C GLY A 416 12.10 1.86 3.60
N LYS A 417 12.29 3.06 4.19
CA LYS A 417 13.51 3.46 4.92
C LYS A 417 13.24 4.04 6.29
N PHE A 418 12.18 4.83 6.43
CA PHE A 418 11.89 5.53 7.67
C PHE A 418 10.39 5.81 7.82
N PRO A 419 9.76 5.40 8.94
CA PRO A 419 8.37 5.73 9.25
C PRO A 419 8.16 7.23 9.48
N SER A 420 7.04 7.76 9.01
CA SER A 420 6.64 9.17 9.14
C SER A 420 5.19 9.31 9.60
#